data_2a9620da82bec9ee1a1122b7bbe942a4
#
_entry.id   2a9620da82bec9ee1a1122b7bbe942a4
#
_cell.length_a   1.000
_cell.length_b   1.000
_cell.length_c   1.000
_cell.angle_alpha   90.00
_cell.angle_beta   90.00
_cell.angle_gamma   90.00
#
_symmetry.space_group_name_H-M   'P 1'
#
loop_
_entity.id
_entity.type
_entity.pdbx_description
1 polymer ?
#
loop_
_entity_poly.entity_id
_entity_poly.type
_entity_poly.pdbx_seq_one_letter_code
_entity_poly.pdbx_strand_id
1 'polypeptide(L)'
;MTDRIPSDPPPLTVAMPLTFPERIHQIFPTLTATQIARIAAGGQARQIKKGEILLDVGDQLRFFVVTEGKLDILGVSDSSESLIVTLKPGQFTGELNLLSGRRAFTRIRASEPGEVIEVDREDLLKLIQTDTELSDILLRAFILRRVELISYQIGDVVVLGSTYSGETLRIREFLTRNGYPHAYVDLDQNSDAQELLDRFHVAVQDVPVVICRGQSVLRNPTNRQIADCLGFNEAIDRTHLRDLVIIGAGPAGLAAAVYGASEGLDVLVIESEAPGGQAGSSSKIENYLGFPTGISGRELAGRAYTQAQKFGAEIMIAKCAKRLICDRQPYAIELDDGQTVPARTVIIASGAVYRKLSLDNVARFEGAGIYHGATFVESQLCRDEEVIVVGGGNSAGQAAVFLAQTSKCVHMLVRSSGLAASMSRYLIRRVEKNSSIDLRTCTEIIGLEGKNHLERVTWRDKQTGKTETREIRHVFVMAGAVPSSRWLDGCMLLDTKGFIKTGTDLSRDDLTATGWPVTRSPHLLETSLPGVFAVGDVRAANVKRVASAVGEGSIAVASIHQVLRE
;
A
#
# COMPACT_ATOMS: atom_id res chain seq x y z
N MET A 1 56.95 -6.74 15.95
CA MET A 1 55.61 -6.90 16.49
C MET A 1 54.66 -6.91 15.28
N THR A 2 54.22 -8.08 14.90
CA THR A 2 53.33 -8.29 13.75
C THR A 2 51.90 -8.10 14.23
N ASP A 3 51.25 -7.04 13.75
CA ASP A 3 49.83 -6.79 13.95
C ASP A 3 49.01 -7.95 13.37
N ARG A 4 48.34 -8.67 14.25
CA ARG A 4 47.32 -9.65 13.86
C ARG A 4 46.11 -8.90 13.32
N ILE A 5 45.82 -9.11 12.03
CA ILE A 5 44.52 -8.80 11.42
C ILE A 5 43.45 -9.50 12.26
N PRO A 6 42.37 -8.82 12.68
CA PRO A 6 41.27 -9.48 13.38
C PRO A 6 40.66 -10.55 12.47
N SER A 7 40.53 -11.77 13.02
CA SER A 7 39.85 -12.87 12.35
C SER A 7 38.43 -12.45 11.96
N ASP A 8 38.02 -12.83 10.74
CA ASP A 8 36.65 -12.68 10.28
C ASP A 8 35.65 -13.10 11.36
N PRO A 9 34.58 -12.31 11.56
CA PRO A 9 33.53 -12.69 12.51
C PRO A 9 32.96 -14.06 12.11
N PRO A 10 32.67 -14.95 13.08
CA PRO A 10 32.16 -16.28 12.77
C PRO A 10 30.87 -16.19 11.97
N PRO A 11 30.63 -17.11 11.02
CA PRO A 11 29.51 -17.02 10.09
C PRO A 11 28.16 -16.94 10.84
N LEU A 12 27.29 -16.10 10.32
CA LEU A 12 25.92 -15.94 10.81
C LEU A 12 25.17 -17.27 10.66
N THR A 13 24.45 -17.69 11.69
CA THR A 13 23.58 -18.87 11.59
C THR A 13 22.19 -18.41 11.15
N VAL A 14 21.96 -18.38 9.83
CA VAL A 14 20.64 -18.18 9.24
C VAL A 14 20.10 -19.56 8.89
N ALA A 15 19.01 -19.97 9.52
CA ALA A 15 18.42 -21.28 9.31
C ALA A 15 17.57 -21.38 8.04
N MET A 16 17.22 -20.22 7.47
CA MET A 16 16.45 -20.11 6.22
C MET A 16 17.34 -19.72 5.06
N PRO A 17 17.10 -20.27 3.82
CA PRO A 17 17.75 -19.75 2.64
C PRO A 17 17.30 -18.28 2.43
N LEU A 18 18.23 -17.37 2.18
CA LEU A 18 17.90 -15.95 1.92
C LEU A 18 17.55 -15.74 0.46
N THR A 19 16.59 -14.86 0.20
CA THR A 19 16.25 -14.40 -1.17
C THR A 19 17.44 -13.67 -1.80
N PHE A 20 18.20 -12.93 -0.97
CA PHE A 20 19.39 -12.18 -1.39
C PHE A 20 20.59 -12.53 -0.51
N PRO A 21 21.21 -13.72 -0.69
CA PRO A 21 22.34 -14.17 0.14
C PRO A 21 23.53 -13.22 0.12
N GLU A 22 23.76 -12.54 -1.01
CA GLU A 22 24.83 -11.55 -1.19
C GLU A 22 24.65 -10.29 -0.34
N ARG A 23 23.44 -10.06 0.18
CA ARG A 23 23.08 -8.91 1.03
C ARG A 23 23.00 -9.24 2.51
N ILE A 24 23.46 -10.41 2.94
CA ILE A 24 23.35 -10.87 4.33
C ILE A 24 23.89 -9.84 5.34
N HIS A 25 25.00 -9.15 5.02
CA HIS A 25 25.57 -8.10 5.85
C HIS A 25 24.73 -6.81 5.93
N GLN A 26 23.80 -6.61 4.98
CA GLN A 26 22.86 -5.51 5.00
C GLN A 26 21.55 -5.89 5.69
N ILE A 27 21.17 -7.18 5.63
CA ILE A 27 19.99 -7.74 6.32
C ILE A 27 20.27 -7.86 7.82
N PHE A 28 21.48 -8.35 8.19
CA PHE A 28 21.92 -8.55 9.56
C PHE A 28 23.29 -7.88 9.80
N PRO A 29 23.33 -6.53 9.74
CA PRO A 29 24.57 -5.81 9.98
C PRO A 29 25.05 -5.96 11.42
N THR A 30 26.36 -5.89 11.62
CA THR A 30 26.98 -5.83 12.94
C THR A 30 27.41 -4.40 13.22
N LEU A 31 26.88 -3.81 14.28
CA LEU A 31 27.19 -2.45 14.73
C LEU A 31 28.56 -2.38 15.38
N THR A 32 29.23 -1.27 15.20
CA THR A 32 30.47 -0.95 15.92
C THR A 32 30.19 -0.55 17.38
N ALA A 33 31.19 -0.62 18.25
CA ALA A 33 31.07 -0.18 19.64
C ALA A 33 30.58 1.29 19.76
N THR A 34 31.02 2.17 18.85
CA THR A 34 30.61 3.57 18.82
C THR A 34 29.12 3.73 18.44
N GLN A 35 28.64 2.93 17.48
CA GLN A 35 27.22 2.91 17.06
C GLN A 35 26.34 2.39 18.19
N ILE A 36 26.78 1.31 18.88
CA ILE A 36 26.08 0.74 20.03
C ILE A 36 25.97 1.77 21.17
N ALA A 37 27.06 2.50 21.47
CA ALA A 37 27.05 3.52 22.50
C ALA A 37 26.05 4.65 22.22
N ARG A 38 25.89 5.06 20.95
CA ARG A 38 24.88 6.05 20.57
C ARG A 38 23.45 5.54 20.75
N ILE A 39 23.19 4.27 20.45
CA ILE A 39 21.90 3.64 20.69
C ILE A 39 21.62 3.51 22.20
N ALA A 40 22.63 3.13 22.98
CA ALA A 40 22.54 2.97 24.42
C ALA A 40 22.19 4.28 25.15
N ALA A 41 22.53 5.44 24.57
CA ALA A 41 22.18 6.75 25.15
C ALA A 41 20.66 6.98 25.24
N GLY A 42 19.85 6.34 24.39
CA GLY A 42 18.38 6.37 24.41
C GLY A 42 17.75 5.05 24.87
N GLY A 43 18.54 4.08 25.35
CA GLY A 43 18.08 2.76 25.74
C GLY A 43 18.45 2.38 27.16
N GLN A 44 17.99 1.20 27.59
CA GLN A 44 18.30 0.62 28.90
C GLN A 44 19.01 -0.73 28.73
N ALA A 45 20.12 -0.91 29.45
CA ALA A 45 20.80 -2.20 29.53
C ALA A 45 19.93 -3.18 30.33
N ARG A 46 19.72 -4.39 29.79
CA ARG A 46 18.93 -5.44 30.41
C ARG A 46 19.65 -6.76 30.36
N GLN A 47 19.81 -7.39 31.53
CA GLN A 47 20.31 -8.75 31.63
C GLN A 47 19.25 -9.75 31.17
N ILE A 48 19.66 -10.75 30.40
CA ILE A 48 18.79 -11.81 29.86
C ILE A 48 19.25 -13.19 30.29
N LYS A 49 18.28 -14.08 30.53
CA LYS A 49 18.56 -15.46 30.95
C LYS A 49 18.26 -16.41 29.78
N LYS A 50 19.01 -17.52 29.70
CA LYS A 50 18.76 -18.56 28.70
C LYS A 50 17.30 -19.04 28.76
N GLY A 51 16.64 -19.09 27.61
CA GLY A 51 15.24 -19.49 27.46
C GLY A 51 14.21 -18.37 27.72
N GLU A 52 14.66 -17.20 28.17
CA GLU A 52 13.75 -16.05 28.39
C GLU A 52 13.17 -15.55 27.07
N ILE A 53 11.84 -15.36 27.03
CA ILE A 53 11.14 -14.75 25.91
C ILE A 53 11.11 -13.24 26.17
N LEU A 54 11.78 -12.47 25.30
CA LEU A 54 11.82 -11.02 25.37
C LEU A 54 10.63 -10.37 24.67
N LEU A 55 10.13 -11.05 23.64
CA LEU A 55 9.00 -10.59 22.81
C LEU A 55 8.28 -11.80 22.24
N ASP A 56 6.95 -11.80 22.29
CA ASP A 56 6.12 -12.83 21.67
C ASP A 56 5.32 -12.31 20.48
N VAL A 57 4.80 -13.22 19.66
CA VAL A 57 3.91 -12.87 18.54
C VAL A 57 2.68 -12.13 19.07
N GLY A 58 2.40 -10.97 18.48
CA GLY A 58 1.29 -10.13 18.89
C GLY A 58 1.62 -9.09 19.96
N ASP A 59 2.81 -9.11 20.55
CA ASP A 59 3.26 -8.06 21.47
C ASP A 59 3.55 -6.74 20.75
N GLN A 60 3.57 -5.65 21.51
CA GLN A 60 4.12 -4.39 21.03
C GLN A 60 5.62 -4.55 20.79
N LEU A 61 6.08 -4.14 19.61
CA LEU A 61 7.47 -4.27 19.21
C LEU A 61 8.38 -3.40 20.05
N ARG A 62 9.49 -3.99 20.50
CA ARG A 62 10.64 -3.34 21.12
C ARG A 62 11.90 -3.61 20.31
N PHE A 63 12.83 -2.70 20.38
CA PHE A 63 14.09 -2.82 19.70
C PHE A 63 15.18 -3.27 20.68
N PHE A 64 15.91 -4.34 20.34
CA PHE A 64 17.00 -4.87 21.15
C PHE A 64 18.29 -4.88 20.35
N VAL A 65 19.39 -4.44 20.97
CA VAL A 65 20.75 -4.63 20.47
C VAL A 65 21.45 -5.62 21.39
N VAL A 66 22.00 -6.69 20.83
CA VAL A 66 22.75 -7.70 21.60
C VAL A 66 24.13 -7.14 21.93
N THR A 67 24.47 -7.01 23.21
CA THR A 67 25.82 -6.65 23.69
C THR A 67 26.60 -7.88 24.16
N GLU A 68 25.88 -8.85 24.76
CA GLU A 68 26.45 -10.13 25.20
C GLU A 68 25.41 -11.24 25.06
N GLY A 69 25.82 -12.49 24.81
CA GLY A 69 24.94 -13.64 24.63
C GLY A 69 24.37 -13.74 23.21
N LYS A 70 23.18 -14.36 23.08
CA LYS A 70 22.53 -14.57 21.76
C LYS A 70 21.01 -14.53 21.86
N LEU A 71 20.37 -14.02 20.81
CA LEU A 71 18.92 -14.02 20.64
C LEU A 71 18.52 -14.85 19.41
N ASP A 72 17.57 -15.76 19.57
CA ASP A 72 16.92 -16.48 18.49
C ASP A 72 15.64 -15.75 18.08
N ILE A 73 15.51 -15.49 16.79
CA ILE A 73 14.28 -15.00 16.15
C ILE A 73 13.57 -16.21 15.59
N LEU A 74 12.35 -16.43 16.07
CA LEU A 74 11.57 -17.63 15.79
C LEU A 74 10.27 -17.27 15.07
N GLY A 75 10.00 -17.97 13.98
CA GLY A 75 8.65 -18.06 13.40
C GLY A 75 7.83 -19.03 14.25
N VAL A 76 6.64 -18.60 14.64
CA VAL A 76 5.72 -19.42 15.45
C VAL A 76 4.53 -19.78 14.59
N SER A 77 4.27 -21.06 14.43
CA SER A 77 3.03 -21.60 13.88
C SER A 77 2.33 -22.46 14.93
N ASP A 78 1.06 -22.79 14.74
CA ASP A 78 0.15 -23.40 15.73
C ASP A 78 0.73 -24.52 16.62
N SER A 79 1.74 -25.24 16.14
CA SER A 79 2.30 -26.40 16.84
C SER A 79 3.83 -26.49 16.76
N SER A 80 4.50 -25.53 16.10
CA SER A 80 5.96 -25.60 15.91
C SER A 80 6.62 -24.22 15.92
N GLU A 81 7.84 -24.18 16.44
CA GLU A 81 8.74 -23.05 16.31
C GLU A 81 9.77 -23.37 15.22
N SER A 82 10.00 -22.43 14.33
CA SER A 82 11.06 -22.49 13.33
C SER A 82 12.09 -21.38 13.56
N LEU A 83 13.36 -21.76 13.63
CA LEU A 83 14.43 -20.76 13.75
C LEU A 83 14.57 -20.01 12.43
N ILE A 84 14.50 -18.69 12.49
CA ILE A 84 14.76 -17.78 11.36
C ILE A 84 16.24 -17.42 11.36
N VAL A 85 16.71 -16.83 12.46
CA VAL A 85 18.09 -16.38 12.62
C VAL A 85 18.48 -16.31 14.10
N THR A 86 19.77 -16.57 14.39
CA THR A 86 20.37 -16.30 15.69
C THR A 86 21.20 -15.01 15.61
N LEU A 87 20.83 -14.00 16.39
CA LEU A 87 21.55 -12.74 16.50
C LEU A 87 22.67 -12.85 17.56
N LYS A 88 23.82 -12.24 17.25
CA LYS A 88 25.05 -12.25 18.03
C LYS A 88 25.39 -10.84 18.53
N PRO A 89 26.38 -10.68 19.42
CA PRO A 89 26.82 -9.36 19.85
C PRO A 89 27.13 -8.41 18.69
N GLY A 90 26.66 -7.19 18.83
CA GLY A 90 26.67 -6.16 17.78
C GLY A 90 25.49 -6.19 16.81
N GLN A 91 24.67 -7.23 16.84
CA GLN A 91 23.47 -7.30 16.00
C GLN A 91 22.22 -6.85 16.76
N PHE A 92 21.15 -6.58 16.03
CA PHE A 92 19.92 -6.01 16.57
C PHE A 92 18.67 -6.65 16.00
N THR A 93 17.57 -6.56 16.72
CA THR A 93 16.24 -7.02 16.33
C THR A 93 15.50 -5.95 15.50
N GLY A 94 14.28 -6.26 15.10
CA GLY A 94 13.35 -5.32 14.52
C GLY A 94 13.18 -5.42 13.02
N GLU A 95 12.06 -4.87 12.56
CA GLU A 95 11.63 -4.77 11.17
C GLU A 95 10.65 -3.59 11.03
N LEU A 96 10.04 -3.38 9.83
CA LEU A 96 9.27 -2.17 9.54
C LEU A 96 8.07 -1.89 10.46
N ASN A 97 7.52 -2.91 11.15
CA ASN A 97 6.44 -2.69 12.11
C ASN A 97 6.86 -1.82 13.30
N LEU A 98 8.14 -1.74 13.63
CA LEU A 98 8.65 -0.80 14.64
C LEU A 98 8.33 0.66 14.29
N LEU A 99 8.40 1.03 13.01
CA LEU A 99 8.08 2.40 12.58
C LEU A 99 6.59 2.70 12.68
N SER A 100 5.74 1.73 12.33
CA SER A 100 4.29 1.89 12.30
C SER A 100 3.60 1.65 13.65
N GLY A 101 4.31 1.15 14.67
CA GLY A 101 3.72 0.73 15.94
C GLY A 101 2.86 -0.54 15.84
N ARG A 102 2.99 -1.30 14.76
CA ARG A 102 2.29 -2.58 14.59
C ARG A 102 2.92 -3.66 15.45
N ARG A 103 2.19 -4.76 15.63
CA ARG A 103 2.58 -5.87 16.50
C ARG A 103 3.63 -6.79 15.89
N ALA A 104 4.32 -7.57 16.74
CA ALA A 104 5.36 -8.53 16.36
C ALA A 104 4.80 -9.72 15.58
N PHE A 105 5.53 -10.19 14.55
CA PHE A 105 5.25 -11.43 13.80
C PHE A 105 6.03 -12.63 14.33
N THR A 106 7.11 -12.38 15.05
CA THR A 106 8.09 -13.36 15.42
C THR A 106 8.30 -13.34 16.92
N ARG A 107 8.69 -14.47 17.49
CA ARG A 107 9.14 -14.57 18.88
C ARG A 107 10.61 -14.27 18.96
N ILE A 108 11.02 -13.54 20.00
CA ILE A 108 12.43 -13.30 20.34
C ILE A 108 12.72 -14.01 21.66
N ARG A 109 13.66 -14.96 21.63
CA ARG A 109 14.05 -15.73 22.79
C ARG A 109 15.58 -15.71 22.99
N ALA A 110 16.02 -15.55 24.22
CA ALA A 110 17.43 -15.67 24.55
C ALA A 110 17.90 -17.13 24.45
N SER A 111 18.80 -17.45 23.51
CA SER A 111 19.41 -18.78 23.40
C SER A 111 20.64 -18.94 24.29
N GLU A 112 21.33 -17.85 24.61
CA GLU A 112 22.40 -17.77 25.57
C GLU A 112 22.15 -16.61 26.55
N PRO A 113 22.56 -16.73 27.82
CA PRO A 113 22.45 -15.63 28.76
C PRO A 113 23.42 -14.51 28.38
N GLY A 114 23.11 -13.28 28.74
CA GLY A 114 23.93 -12.12 28.41
C GLY A 114 23.21 -10.81 28.68
N GLU A 115 23.51 -9.80 27.87
CA GLU A 115 22.97 -8.45 28.01
C GLU A 115 22.49 -7.92 26.67
N VAL A 116 21.41 -7.17 26.71
CA VAL A 116 20.87 -6.43 25.58
C VAL A 116 20.62 -4.96 25.95
N ILE A 117 20.69 -4.07 24.97
CA ILE A 117 20.17 -2.71 25.09
C ILE A 117 18.74 -2.73 24.56
N GLU A 118 17.78 -2.44 25.42
CA GLU A 118 16.36 -2.31 25.08
C GLU A 118 16.04 -0.85 24.81
N VAL A 119 15.43 -0.55 23.65
CA VAL A 119 15.02 0.80 23.23
C VAL A 119 13.54 0.75 22.88
N ASP A 120 12.76 1.69 23.40
CA ASP A 120 11.36 1.82 23.02
C ASP A 120 11.19 2.45 21.62
N ARG A 121 9.95 2.42 21.12
CA ARG A 121 9.65 2.91 19.78
C ARG A 121 9.91 4.41 19.62
N GLU A 122 9.56 5.21 20.62
CA GLU A 122 9.69 6.68 20.54
C GLU A 122 11.16 7.09 20.46
N ASP A 123 12.00 6.52 21.30
CA ASP A 123 13.43 6.82 21.31
C ASP A 123 14.14 6.25 20.07
N LEU A 124 13.67 5.09 19.54
CA LEU A 124 14.15 4.59 18.25
C LEU A 124 13.78 5.54 17.09
N LEU A 125 12.58 6.08 17.06
CA LEU A 125 12.15 7.04 16.02
C LEU A 125 12.97 8.33 16.12
N LYS A 126 13.20 8.86 17.32
CA LYS A 126 14.09 10.02 17.52
C LYS A 126 15.50 9.75 17.00
N LEU A 127 16.05 8.57 17.30
CA LEU A 127 17.38 8.16 16.83
C LEU A 127 17.42 8.10 15.29
N ILE A 128 16.44 7.47 14.66
CA ILE A 128 16.34 7.39 13.19
C ILE A 128 16.21 8.77 12.53
N GLN A 129 15.57 9.73 13.19
CA GLN A 129 15.42 11.09 12.68
C GLN A 129 16.67 11.95 12.85
N THR A 130 17.46 11.72 13.90
CA THR A 130 18.58 12.58 14.29
C THR A 130 19.95 12.03 13.90
N ASP A 131 20.12 10.74 13.79
CA ASP A 131 21.41 10.07 13.45
C ASP A 131 21.34 9.50 12.02
N THR A 132 21.94 10.20 11.06
CA THR A 132 21.90 9.84 9.64
C THR A 132 22.53 8.46 9.36
N GLU A 133 23.64 8.13 10.03
CA GLU A 133 24.36 6.86 9.83
C GLU A 133 23.52 5.68 10.35
N LEU A 134 23.06 5.77 11.60
CA LEU A 134 22.21 4.73 12.19
C LEU A 134 20.88 4.61 11.46
N SER A 135 20.28 5.72 11.04
CA SER A 135 19.07 5.72 10.21
C SER A 135 19.24 4.88 8.95
N ASP A 136 20.35 5.05 8.20
CA ASP A 136 20.60 4.30 6.97
C ASP A 136 20.79 2.79 7.26
N ILE A 137 21.56 2.45 8.26
CA ILE A 137 21.81 1.06 8.65
C ILE A 137 20.52 0.35 9.08
N LEU A 138 19.78 0.96 10.02
CA LEU A 138 18.57 0.36 10.60
C LEU A 138 17.43 0.24 9.58
N LEU A 139 17.14 1.30 8.85
CA LEU A 139 16.06 1.29 7.85
C LEU A 139 16.34 0.30 6.72
N ARG A 140 17.58 0.24 6.23
CA ARG A 140 17.98 -0.73 5.21
C ARG A 140 17.78 -2.16 5.70
N ALA A 141 18.23 -2.47 6.92
CA ALA A 141 18.03 -3.79 7.52
C ALA A 141 16.54 -4.12 7.68
N PHE A 142 15.72 -3.20 8.18
CA PHE A 142 14.28 -3.40 8.37
C PHE A 142 13.54 -3.65 7.04
N ILE A 143 13.86 -2.90 6.00
CA ILE A 143 13.27 -3.08 4.66
C ILE A 143 13.62 -4.47 4.10
N LEU A 144 14.90 -4.84 4.16
CA LEU A 144 15.36 -6.13 3.62
C LEU A 144 14.77 -7.31 4.40
N ARG A 145 14.72 -7.24 5.74
CA ARG A 145 14.08 -8.26 6.58
C ARG A 145 12.60 -8.43 6.24
N ARG A 146 11.88 -7.34 5.99
CA ARG A 146 10.47 -7.41 5.56
C ARG A 146 10.33 -8.14 4.23
N VAL A 147 11.22 -7.88 3.27
CA VAL A 147 11.22 -8.58 1.98
C VAL A 147 11.44 -10.08 2.17
N GLU A 148 12.38 -10.48 3.05
CA GLU A 148 12.61 -11.89 3.37
C GLU A 148 11.37 -12.55 4.00
N LEU A 149 10.74 -11.91 5.02
CA LEU A 149 9.53 -12.44 5.65
C LEU A 149 8.39 -12.66 4.65
N ILE A 150 8.18 -11.71 3.72
CA ILE A 150 7.17 -11.82 2.66
C ILE A 150 7.51 -12.97 1.70
N SER A 151 8.78 -13.09 1.29
CA SER A 151 9.22 -14.12 0.33
C SER A 151 9.03 -15.54 0.86
N TYR A 152 9.19 -15.73 2.15
CA TYR A 152 9.00 -17.02 2.82
C TYR A 152 7.60 -17.22 3.41
N GLN A 153 6.68 -16.28 3.17
CA GLN A 153 5.34 -16.32 3.74
C GLN A 153 5.33 -16.52 5.27
N ILE A 154 6.38 -16.00 5.93
CA ILE A 154 6.47 -16.04 7.39
C ILE A 154 5.64 -14.90 7.93
N GLY A 155 4.43 -15.23 8.33
CA GLY A 155 3.47 -14.35 8.95
C GLY A 155 2.50 -15.16 9.80
N ASP A 156 1.75 -14.44 10.60
CA ASP A 156 0.75 -15.00 11.51
C ASP A 156 -0.66 -15.04 10.88
N VAL A 157 -0.73 -14.94 9.54
CA VAL A 157 -1.99 -14.92 8.79
C VAL A 157 -2.02 -16.04 7.75
N VAL A 158 -3.12 -16.79 7.76
CA VAL A 158 -3.44 -17.79 6.71
C VAL A 158 -4.75 -17.38 6.07
N VAL A 159 -4.77 -17.32 4.74
CA VAL A 159 -5.98 -17.08 3.94
C VAL A 159 -6.40 -18.41 3.31
N LEU A 160 -7.60 -18.87 3.64
CA LEU A 160 -8.24 -20.05 3.02
C LEU A 160 -9.31 -19.54 2.05
N GLY A 161 -9.23 -19.92 0.78
CA GLY A 161 -10.21 -19.44 -0.18
C GLY A 161 -10.06 -20.08 -1.55
N SER A 162 -11.07 -19.87 -2.40
CA SER A 162 -11.05 -20.26 -3.80
C SER A 162 -10.33 -19.22 -4.65
N THR A 163 -9.50 -19.66 -5.57
CA THR A 163 -8.85 -18.81 -6.58
C THR A 163 -9.88 -18.08 -7.46
N TYR A 164 -11.09 -18.61 -7.60
CA TYR A 164 -12.16 -18.01 -8.40
C TYR A 164 -13.09 -17.09 -7.59
N SER A 165 -12.81 -16.85 -6.32
CA SER A 165 -13.60 -15.96 -5.47
C SER A 165 -13.05 -14.54 -5.49
N GLY A 166 -13.89 -13.56 -5.89
CA GLY A 166 -13.56 -12.13 -5.83
C GLY A 166 -13.20 -11.66 -4.41
N GLU A 167 -13.85 -12.20 -3.38
CA GLU A 167 -13.56 -11.89 -1.99
C GLU A 167 -12.20 -12.43 -1.54
N THR A 168 -11.81 -13.64 -2.00
CA THR A 168 -10.46 -14.17 -1.78
C THR A 168 -9.40 -13.27 -2.41
N LEU A 169 -9.64 -12.84 -3.65
CA LEU A 169 -8.74 -11.94 -4.37
C LEU A 169 -8.60 -10.62 -3.61
N ARG A 170 -9.70 -9.99 -3.20
CA ARG A 170 -9.72 -8.75 -2.41
C ARG A 170 -8.87 -8.85 -1.13
N ILE A 171 -9.02 -9.94 -0.37
CA ILE A 171 -8.26 -10.16 0.87
C ILE A 171 -6.76 -10.29 0.58
N ARG A 172 -6.39 -11.11 -0.41
CA ARG A 172 -4.99 -11.30 -0.80
C ARG A 172 -4.35 -10.01 -1.31
N GLU A 173 -5.07 -9.23 -2.11
CA GLU A 173 -4.60 -7.92 -2.56
C GLU A 173 -4.41 -6.96 -1.38
N PHE A 174 -5.38 -6.90 -0.46
CA PHE A 174 -5.29 -6.05 0.72
C PHE A 174 -4.04 -6.36 1.55
N LEU A 175 -3.80 -7.63 1.88
CA LEU A 175 -2.62 -8.05 2.64
C LEU A 175 -1.31 -7.78 1.88
N THR A 176 -1.27 -8.13 0.59
CA THR A 176 -0.10 -7.94 -0.27
C THR A 176 0.27 -6.45 -0.42
N ARG A 177 -0.72 -5.58 -0.68
CA ARG A 177 -0.51 -4.13 -0.84
C ARG A 177 -0.08 -3.46 0.45
N ASN A 178 -0.53 -3.96 1.60
CA ASN A 178 -0.09 -3.51 2.92
C ASN A 178 1.25 -4.10 3.36
N GLY A 179 1.90 -4.90 2.50
CA GLY A 179 3.17 -5.55 2.79
C GLY A 179 3.08 -6.53 3.97
N TYR A 180 1.90 -7.14 4.18
CA TYR A 180 1.68 -8.06 5.29
C TYR A 180 1.96 -9.50 4.84
N PRO A 181 2.95 -10.19 5.44
CA PRO A 181 3.25 -11.58 5.12
C PRO A 181 2.06 -12.48 5.47
N HIS A 182 1.66 -13.34 4.54
CA HIS A 182 0.55 -14.27 4.74
C HIS A 182 0.74 -15.53 3.90
N ALA A 183 0.24 -16.65 4.40
CA ALA A 183 0.12 -17.89 3.63
C ALA A 183 -1.24 -17.92 2.92
N TYR A 184 -1.30 -18.55 1.76
CA TYR A 184 -2.54 -18.80 1.02
C TYR A 184 -2.72 -20.28 0.78
N VAL A 185 -3.90 -20.80 1.12
CA VAL A 185 -4.33 -22.16 0.87
C VAL A 185 -5.49 -22.12 -0.11
N ASP A 186 -5.24 -22.64 -1.31
CA ASP A 186 -6.26 -22.76 -2.35
C ASP A 186 -7.14 -23.98 -2.10
N LEU A 187 -8.41 -23.74 -1.80
CA LEU A 187 -9.39 -24.79 -1.52
C LEU A 187 -9.75 -25.60 -2.77
N ASP A 188 -9.50 -25.08 -3.97
CA ASP A 188 -9.80 -25.76 -5.22
C ASP A 188 -8.71 -26.79 -5.60
N GLN A 189 -7.51 -26.66 -5.02
CA GLN A 189 -6.35 -27.50 -5.38
C GLN A 189 -5.79 -28.33 -4.23
N ASN A 190 -6.15 -28.04 -2.98
CA ASN A 190 -5.56 -28.68 -1.81
C ASN A 190 -6.53 -29.70 -1.20
N SER A 191 -6.18 -30.98 -1.28
CA SER A 191 -6.96 -32.10 -0.68
C SER A 191 -7.03 -32.02 0.86
N ASP A 192 -6.03 -31.42 1.51
CA ASP A 192 -5.94 -31.32 2.97
C ASP A 192 -6.69 -30.08 3.50
N ALA A 193 -7.24 -29.27 2.60
CA ALA A 193 -8.02 -28.08 2.96
C ALA A 193 -9.26 -28.43 3.81
N GLN A 194 -9.87 -29.58 3.59
CA GLN A 194 -11.03 -30.03 4.37
C GLN A 194 -10.65 -30.25 5.85
N GLU A 195 -9.49 -30.79 6.14
CA GLU A 195 -9.02 -30.99 7.52
C GLU A 195 -8.84 -29.64 8.24
N LEU A 196 -8.34 -28.63 7.54
CA LEU A 196 -8.25 -27.26 8.07
C LEU A 196 -9.63 -26.63 8.32
N LEU A 197 -10.57 -26.79 7.39
CA LEU A 197 -11.93 -26.28 7.56
C LEU A 197 -12.64 -26.96 8.75
N ASP A 198 -12.49 -28.27 8.89
CA ASP A 198 -13.08 -29.05 10.01
C ASP A 198 -12.48 -28.64 11.36
N ARG A 199 -11.15 -28.47 11.41
CA ARG A 199 -10.43 -28.03 12.62
C ARG A 199 -10.92 -26.68 13.15
N PHE A 200 -11.25 -25.75 12.25
CA PHE A 200 -11.73 -24.41 12.61
C PHE A 200 -13.25 -24.27 12.55
N HIS A 201 -13.99 -25.37 12.38
CA HIS A 201 -15.45 -25.40 12.25
C HIS A 201 -15.98 -24.42 11.19
N VAL A 202 -15.35 -24.41 10.02
CA VAL A 202 -15.67 -23.51 8.90
C VAL A 202 -16.53 -24.26 7.88
N ALA A 203 -17.70 -23.71 7.57
CA ALA A 203 -18.55 -24.21 6.48
C ALA A 203 -18.12 -23.58 5.15
N VAL A 204 -18.42 -24.25 4.02
CA VAL A 204 -18.10 -23.78 2.66
C VAL A 204 -18.64 -22.36 2.40
N GLN A 205 -19.79 -22.02 2.97
CA GLN A 205 -20.41 -20.69 2.85
C GLN A 205 -19.68 -19.58 3.62
N ASP A 206 -18.77 -19.93 4.52
CA ASP A 206 -17.96 -18.99 5.32
C ASP A 206 -16.68 -18.54 4.58
N VAL A 207 -16.40 -19.17 3.45
CA VAL A 207 -15.20 -18.90 2.63
C VAL A 207 -15.36 -17.58 1.86
N PRO A 208 -14.29 -16.76 1.78
CA PRO A 208 -12.94 -16.94 2.28
C PRO A 208 -12.80 -16.76 3.79
N VAL A 209 -11.83 -17.46 4.36
CA VAL A 209 -11.52 -17.38 5.79
C VAL A 209 -10.12 -16.83 6.00
N VAL A 210 -9.98 -15.95 6.98
CA VAL A 210 -8.68 -15.45 7.42
C VAL A 210 -8.44 -15.92 8.84
N ILE A 211 -7.38 -16.68 9.05
CA ILE A 211 -6.92 -17.10 10.36
C ILE A 211 -5.78 -16.18 10.78
N CYS A 212 -6.00 -15.43 11.84
CA CYS A 212 -5.00 -14.53 12.40
C CYS A 212 -4.39 -15.15 13.66
N ARG A 213 -3.06 -15.21 13.71
CA ARG A 213 -2.30 -15.68 14.89
C ARG A 213 -2.71 -17.09 15.37
N GLY A 214 -3.17 -17.94 14.47
CA GLY A 214 -3.62 -19.28 14.80
C GLY A 214 -4.85 -19.38 15.74
N GLN A 215 -5.43 -18.27 16.15
CA GLN A 215 -6.48 -18.21 17.18
C GLN A 215 -7.77 -17.54 16.70
N SER A 216 -7.67 -16.43 15.98
CA SER A 216 -8.83 -15.67 15.52
C SER A 216 -9.22 -16.09 14.12
N VAL A 217 -10.43 -16.62 13.96
CA VAL A 217 -10.99 -17.06 12.67
C VAL A 217 -12.02 -16.03 12.20
N LEU A 218 -11.69 -15.33 11.12
CA LEU A 218 -12.58 -14.36 10.47
C LEU A 218 -13.21 -15.01 9.24
N ARG A 219 -14.54 -15.04 9.18
CA ARG A 219 -15.32 -15.62 8.07
C ARG A 219 -15.74 -14.51 7.13
N ASN A 220 -15.36 -14.62 5.87
CA ASN A 220 -15.58 -13.61 4.83
C ASN A 220 -15.38 -12.17 5.33
N PRO A 221 -14.19 -11.85 5.91
CA PRO A 221 -14.00 -10.58 6.58
C PRO A 221 -13.86 -9.41 5.59
N THR A 222 -14.31 -8.24 6.01
CA THR A 222 -13.97 -6.96 5.35
C THR A 222 -12.50 -6.61 5.59
N ASN A 223 -11.92 -5.73 4.76
CA ASN A 223 -10.56 -5.23 4.95
C ASN A 223 -10.37 -4.56 6.32
N ARG A 224 -11.41 -3.88 6.82
CA ARG A 224 -11.43 -3.28 8.14
C ARG A 224 -11.32 -4.32 9.26
N GLN A 225 -12.12 -5.40 9.21
CA GLN A 225 -12.04 -6.47 10.21
C GLN A 225 -10.66 -7.12 10.24
N ILE A 226 -10.04 -7.29 9.07
CA ILE A 226 -8.66 -7.78 8.97
C ILE A 226 -7.68 -6.79 9.60
N ALA A 227 -7.77 -5.50 9.26
CA ALA A 227 -6.91 -4.46 9.81
C ALA A 227 -7.04 -4.32 11.33
N ASP A 228 -8.27 -4.41 11.85
CA ASP A 228 -8.55 -4.37 13.29
C ASP A 228 -7.98 -5.63 13.99
N CYS A 229 -8.16 -6.84 13.40
CA CYS A 229 -7.56 -8.09 13.93
C CYS A 229 -6.04 -8.04 13.96
N LEU A 230 -5.41 -7.41 12.97
CA LEU A 230 -3.97 -7.29 12.85
C LEU A 230 -3.39 -6.08 13.62
N GLY A 231 -4.24 -5.26 14.23
CA GLY A 231 -3.81 -4.11 15.03
C GLY A 231 -3.18 -2.97 14.21
N PHE A 232 -3.60 -2.76 12.96
CA PHE A 232 -2.97 -1.77 12.08
C PHE A 232 -3.05 -0.33 12.60
N ASN A 233 -4.10 -0.01 13.37
CA ASN A 233 -4.40 1.36 13.80
C ASN A 233 -4.38 1.54 15.34
N GLU A 234 -3.94 0.54 16.10
CA GLU A 234 -4.04 0.54 17.57
C GLU A 234 -3.23 1.66 18.23
N ALA A 235 -2.09 2.04 17.66
CA ALA A 235 -1.19 3.05 18.22
C ALA A 235 -1.62 4.50 17.89
N ILE A 236 -2.71 4.71 17.11
CA ILE A 236 -3.07 6.03 16.60
C ILE A 236 -4.15 6.68 17.49
N ASP A 237 -3.80 7.80 18.13
CA ASP A 237 -4.79 8.64 18.83
C ASP A 237 -5.61 9.45 17.82
N ARG A 238 -6.90 9.18 17.78
CA ARG A 238 -7.86 9.80 16.86
C ARG A 238 -8.49 11.07 17.43
N THR A 239 -8.33 11.32 18.72
CA THR A 239 -8.93 12.48 19.42
C THR A 239 -8.02 13.69 19.40
N HIS A 240 -6.74 13.49 19.13
CA HIS A 240 -5.73 14.54 19.08
C HIS A 240 -5.97 15.49 17.90
N LEU A 241 -5.91 16.80 18.15
CA LEU A 241 -6.03 17.81 17.10
C LEU A 241 -4.75 17.86 16.26
N ARG A 242 -4.85 17.42 15.01
CA ARG A 242 -3.73 17.39 14.07
C ARG A 242 -3.52 18.72 13.37
N ASP A 243 -2.27 19.07 13.09
CA ASP A 243 -1.96 20.21 12.22
C ASP A 243 -2.47 19.93 10.80
N LEU A 244 -2.28 18.70 10.33
CA LEU A 244 -2.65 18.26 8.99
C LEU A 244 -3.25 16.86 8.97
N VAL A 245 -4.48 16.75 8.46
CA VAL A 245 -5.07 15.45 8.11
C VAL A 245 -5.11 15.29 6.59
N ILE A 246 -4.59 14.18 6.09
CA ILE A 246 -4.52 13.86 4.65
C ILE A 246 -5.47 12.71 4.34
N ILE A 247 -6.36 12.88 3.36
CA ILE A 247 -7.31 11.85 2.95
C ILE A 247 -6.82 11.16 1.69
N GLY A 248 -6.32 9.93 1.85
CA GLY A 248 -5.75 9.09 0.80
C GLY A 248 -4.22 9.03 0.85
N ALA A 249 -3.69 7.81 0.81
CA ALA A 249 -2.25 7.50 0.78
C ALA A 249 -1.76 7.14 -0.63
N GLY A 250 -2.32 7.75 -1.68
CA GLY A 250 -1.77 7.72 -3.03
C GLY A 250 -0.47 8.54 -3.13
N PRO A 251 0.16 8.66 -4.33
CA PRO A 251 1.41 9.40 -4.49
C PRO A 251 1.34 10.84 -4.00
N ALA A 252 0.21 11.53 -4.19
CA ALA A 252 0.01 12.90 -3.73
C ALA A 252 -0.06 12.99 -2.19
N GLY A 253 -0.85 12.10 -1.57
CA GLY A 253 -1.00 12.07 -0.12
C GLY A 253 0.27 11.64 0.60
N LEU A 254 0.97 10.62 0.08
CA LEU A 254 2.26 10.19 0.64
C LEU A 254 3.34 11.28 0.50
N ALA A 255 3.37 12.00 -0.63
CA ALA A 255 4.27 13.14 -0.78
C ALA A 255 3.96 14.23 0.25
N ALA A 256 2.68 14.61 0.39
CA ALA A 256 2.26 15.58 1.40
C ALA A 256 2.61 15.12 2.83
N ALA A 257 2.46 13.82 3.12
CA ALA A 257 2.82 13.25 4.43
C ALA A 257 4.33 13.32 4.69
N VAL A 258 5.16 12.99 3.69
CA VAL A 258 6.63 13.09 3.79
C VAL A 258 7.05 14.53 4.05
N TYR A 259 6.58 15.48 3.24
CA TYR A 259 6.96 16.88 3.39
C TYR A 259 6.39 17.47 4.67
N GLY A 260 5.11 17.29 4.96
CA GLY A 260 4.48 17.82 6.18
C GLY A 260 5.18 17.35 7.45
N ALA A 261 5.39 16.05 7.60
CA ALA A 261 6.05 15.49 8.77
C ALA A 261 7.54 15.88 8.84
N SER A 262 8.27 15.89 7.71
CA SER A 262 9.68 16.31 7.68
C SER A 262 9.89 17.79 8.01
N GLU A 263 8.87 18.62 7.81
CA GLU A 263 8.86 20.05 8.13
C GLU A 263 8.24 20.34 9.51
N GLY A 264 7.96 19.28 10.31
CA GLY A 264 7.57 19.38 11.72
C GLY A 264 6.07 19.51 11.98
N LEU A 265 5.21 19.28 10.98
CA LEU A 265 3.77 19.21 11.20
C LEU A 265 3.38 17.87 11.83
N ASP A 266 2.38 17.91 12.71
CA ASP A 266 1.70 16.71 13.19
C ASP A 266 0.74 16.21 12.11
N VAL A 267 1.11 15.10 11.44
CA VAL A 267 0.43 14.58 10.23
C VAL A 267 -0.23 13.24 10.48
N LEU A 268 -1.53 13.17 10.20
CA LEU A 268 -2.28 11.92 10.10
C LEU A 268 -2.80 11.71 8.69
N VAL A 269 -2.52 10.55 8.10
CA VAL A 269 -3.09 10.10 6.82
C VAL A 269 -4.20 9.09 7.07
N ILE A 270 -5.34 9.23 6.38
CA ILE A 270 -6.46 8.30 6.41
C ILE A 270 -6.56 7.61 5.06
N GLU A 271 -6.36 6.29 5.03
CA GLU A 271 -6.35 5.46 3.83
C GLU A 271 -7.40 4.35 3.91
N SER A 272 -8.24 4.26 2.89
CA SER A 272 -9.36 3.32 2.86
C SER A 272 -8.95 1.87 2.59
N GLU A 273 -7.80 1.64 1.93
CA GLU A 273 -7.38 0.29 1.54
C GLU A 273 -5.89 0.04 1.86
N ALA A 274 -4.99 0.63 1.09
CA ALA A 274 -3.56 0.41 1.22
C ALA A 274 -2.75 1.55 0.59
N PRO A 275 -1.55 1.86 1.14
CA PRO A 275 -0.67 2.88 0.60
C PRO A 275 -0.33 2.69 -0.89
N GLY A 276 -0.17 3.79 -1.60
CA GLY A 276 0.20 3.84 -3.01
C GLY A 276 -0.96 4.15 -3.97
N GLY A 277 -2.21 4.06 -3.50
CA GLY A 277 -3.38 4.33 -4.34
C GLY A 277 -3.37 3.52 -5.65
N GLN A 278 -3.83 4.09 -6.76
CA GLN A 278 -3.80 3.42 -8.06
C GLN A 278 -2.39 3.21 -8.62
N ALA A 279 -1.43 4.09 -8.31
CA ALA A 279 -0.05 3.90 -8.72
C ALA A 279 0.57 2.65 -8.08
N GLY A 280 0.17 2.33 -6.83
CA GLY A 280 0.62 1.14 -6.10
C GLY A 280 0.24 -0.19 -6.75
N SER A 281 -0.83 -0.24 -7.54
CA SER A 281 -1.25 -1.42 -8.31
C SER A 281 -0.63 -1.52 -9.70
N SER A 282 0.16 -0.53 -10.13
CA SER A 282 0.85 -0.58 -11.42
C SER A 282 2.01 -1.58 -11.38
N SER A 283 2.04 -2.50 -12.34
CA SER A 283 3.10 -3.50 -12.46
C SER A 283 4.47 -2.85 -12.66
N LYS A 284 4.55 -1.78 -13.48
CA LYS A 284 5.78 -1.04 -13.75
C LYS A 284 5.50 0.41 -14.11
N ILE A 285 6.16 1.34 -13.41
CA ILE A 285 6.16 2.77 -13.68
C ILE A 285 7.51 3.12 -14.29
N GLU A 286 7.55 3.44 -15.59
CA GLU A 286 8.79 3.65 -16.35
C GLU A 286 9.11 5.12 -16.64
N ASN A 287 8.12 5.99 -16.48
CA ASN A 287 8.24 7.42 -16.77
C ASN A 287 8.28 8.29 -15.49
N TYR A 288 8.59 7.71 -14.34
CA TYR A 288 8.90 8.46 -13.14
C TYR A 288 10.38 8.74 -13.05
N LEU A 289 10.75 10.01 -12.88
CA LEU A 289 12.13 10.48 -12.87
C LEU A 289 12.96 9.77 -11.80
N GLY A 290 14.20 9.38 -12.14
CA GLY A 290 15.15 8.73 -11.24
C GLY A 290 15.16 7.20 -11.33
N PHE A 291 14.28 6.57 -12.12
CA PHE A 291 14.18 5.13 -12.29
C PHE A 291 14.36 4.73 -13.76
N PRO A 292 15.60 4.67 -14.28
CA PRO A 292 15.86 4.41 -15.72
C PRO A 292 15.38 3.03 -16.18
N THR A 293 15.33 2.05 -15.29
CA THR A 293 14.77 0.71 -15.56
C THR A 293 13.30 0.57 -15.22
N GLY A 294 12.66 1.66 -14.72
CA GLY A 294 11.35 1.64 -14.11
C GLY A 294 11.36 1.09 -12.67
N ILE A 295 10.24 1.22 -11.99
CA ILE A 295 10.00 0.69 -10.65
C ILE A 295 8.58 0.14 -10.59
N SER A 296 8.32 -0.93 -9.83
CA SER A 296 6.95 -1.38 -9.59
C SER A 296 6.20 -0.36 -8.73
N GLY A 297 4.89 -0.22 -8.99
CA GLY A 297 4.05 0.68 -8.18
C GLY A 297 4.08 0.31 -6.70
N ARG A 298 4.07 -0.97 -6.39
CA ARG A 298 4.15 -1.49 -5.01
C ARG A 298 5.47 -1.11 -4.32
N GLU A 299 6.60 -1.25 -5.03
CA GLU A 299 7.89 -0.88 -4.46
C GLU A 299 7.99 0.63 -4.22
N LEU A 300 7.53 1.44 -5.17
CA LEU A 300 7.50 2.90 -5.00
C LEU A 300 6.60 3.32 -3.84
N ALA A 301 5.41 2.72 -3.73
CA ALA A 301 4.48 2.96 -2.63
C ALA A 301 5.06 2.57 -1.26
N GLY A 302 5.69 1.39 -1.17
CA GLY A 302 6.34 0.92 0.06
C GLY A 302 7.47 1.83 0.52
N ARG A 303 8.30 2.32 -0.43
CA ARG A 303 9.37 3.29 -0.12
C ARG A 303 8.80 4.61 0.40
N ALA A 304 7.78 5.17 -0.27
CA ALA A 304 7.14 6.41 0.15
C ALA A 304 6.42 6.27 1.50
N TYR A 305 5.75 5.15 1.73
CA TYR A 305 5.11 4.83 3.01
C TYR A 305 6.12 4.78 4.16
N THR A 306 7.21 4.02 3.98
CA THR A 306 8.30 3.94 4.98
C THR A 306 8.94 5.31 5.21
N GLN A 307 9.10 6.12 4.15
CA GLN A 307 9.66 7.46 4.25
C GLN A 307 8.76 8.40 5.06
N ALA A 308 7.44 8.38 4.85
CA ALA A 308 6.49 9.15 5.64
C ALA A 308 6.55 8.77 7.14
N GLN A 309 6.58 7.47 7.43
CA GLN A 309 6.71 6.96 8.81
C GLN A 309 8.04 7.32 9.47
N LYS A 310 9.14 7.33 8.70
CA LYS A 310 10.46 7.79 9.19
C LYS A 310 10.39 9.19 9.76
N PHE A 311 9.63 10.09 9.12
CA PHE A 311 9.49 11.48 9.57
C PHE A 311 8.39 11.66 10.63
N GLY A 312 7.69 10.59 11.01
CA GLY A 312 6.71 10.61 12.09
C GLY A 312 5.26 10.77 11.64
N ALA A 313 4.97 10.74 10.32
CA ALA A 313 3.59 10.71 9.86
C ALA A 313 2.89 9.42 10.32
N GLU A 314 1.73 9.54 10.93
CA GLU A 314 0.85 8.41 11.26
C GLU A 314 -0.06 8.09 10.08
N ILE A 315 -0.28 6.81 9.79
CA ILE A 315 -1.08 6.39 8.63
C ILE A 315 -2.08 5.34 9.06
N MET A 316 -3.34 5.73 9.06
CA MET A 316 -4.49 4.90 9.39
C MET A 316 -4.94 4.11 8.15
N ILE A 317 -4.99 2.78 8.26
CA ILE A 317 -5.30 1.86 7.15
C ILE A 317 -6.69 1.25 7.32
N ALA A 318 -7.38 0.99 6.19
CA ALA A 318 -8.73 0.44 6.13
C ALA A 318 -9.75 1.28 6.92
N LYS A 319 -9.60 2.60 6.85
CA LYS A 319 -10.53 3.59 7.38
C LYS A 319 -10.94 4.55 6.27
N CYS A 320 -12.24 4.73 6.09
CA CYS A 320 -12.79 5.56 5.04
C CYS A 320 -13.31 6.88 5.60
N ALA A 321 -12.90 7.99 5.01
CA ALA A 321 -13.51 9.29 5.28
C ALA A 321 -14.92 9.30 4.66
N LYS A 322 -15.94 9.49 5.48
CA LYS A 322 -17.35 9.48 5.11
C LYS A 322 -17.90 10.88 4.87
N ARG A 323 -17.44 11.85 5.64
CA ARG A 323 -17.86 13.24 5.55
C ARG A 323 -16.79 14.18 6.10
N LEU A 324 -16.63 15.34 5.48
CA LEU A 324 -15.92 16.48 6.05
C LEU A 324 -16.93 17.36 6.80
N ILE A 325 -16.71 17.59 8.09
CA ILE A 325 -17.44 18.57 8.89
C ILE A 325 -16.78 19.90 8.65
N CYS A 326 -17.36 20.71 7.77
CA CYS A 326 -16.75 21.91 7.20
C CYS A 326 -17.42 23.22 7.65
N ASP A 327 -18.45 23.16 8.49
CA ASP A 327 -19.21 24.28 9.01
C ASP A 327 -18.61 24.88 10.29
N ARG A 328 -17.49 24.35 10.74
CA ARG A 328 -16.78 24.80 11.96
C ARG A 328 -15.27 24.62 11.83
N GLN A 329 -14.53 25.34 12.65
CA GLN A 329 -13.10 25.15 12.86
C GLN A 329 -12.85 24.80 14.34
N PRO A 330 -11.91 23.90 14.65
CA PRO A 330 -11.14 23.09 13.69
C PRO A 330 -12.08 22.19 12.88
N TYR A 331 -11.66 21.85 11.66
CA TYR A 331 -12.35 20.87 10.81
C TYR A 331 -12.39 19.51 11.49
N ALA A 332 -13.30 18.65 11.07
CA ALA A 332 -13.28 17.26 11.50
C ALA A 332 -13.66 16.32 10.35
N ILE A 333 -13.00 15.18 10.30
CA ILE A 333 -13.27 14.11 9.35
C ILE A 333 -14.07 13.01 10.06
N GLU A 334 -15.31 12.81 9.65
CA GLU A 334 -16.13 11.68 10.09
C GLU A 334 -15.70 10.43 9.33
N LEU A 335 -15.36 9.37 10.05
CA LEU A 335 -14.98 8.07 9.51
C LEU A 335 -16.21 7.16 9.32
N ASP A 336 -16.03 6.08 8.60
CA ASP A 336 -17.06 5.06 8.34
C ASP A 336 -17.50 4.31 9.61
N ASP A 337 -16.75 4.41 10.73
CA ASP A 337 -17.12 3.88 12.04
C ASP A 337 -17.85 4.88 12.95
N GLY A 338 -18.13 6.07 12.44
CA GLY A 338 -18.79 7.15 13.17
C GLY A 338 -17.87 7.96 14.08
N GLN A 339 -16.58 7.62 14.18
CA GLN A 339 -15.59 8.41 14.89
C GLN A 339 -15.20 9.66 14.09
N THR A 340 -14.71 10.68 14.77
CA THR A 340 -14.26 11.93 14.14
C THR A 340 -12.81 12.21 14.46
N VAL A 341 -12.08 12.73 13.47
CA VAL A 341 -10.68 13.14 13.60
C VAL A 341 -10.61 14.65 13.43
N PRO A 342 -10.22 15.43 14.44
CA PRO A 342 -10.10 16.88 14.33
C PRO A 342 -8.82 17.29 13.60
N ALA A 343 -8.91 18.35 12.78
CA ALA A 343 -7.81 18.84 11.96
C ALA A 343 -7.80 20.38 11.86
N ARG A 344 -6.63 21.00 11.96
CA ARG A 344 -6.44 22.43 11.68
C ARG A 344 -6.49 22.69 10.17
N THR A 345 -5.86 21.82 9.40
CA THR A 345 -5.84 21.84 7.93
C THR A 345 -6.07 20.46 7.35
N VAL A 346 -6.58 20.41 6.11
CA VAL A 346 -6.92 19.14 5.44
C VAL A 346 -6.36 19.12 4.02
N ILE A 347 -5.73 18.00 3.62
CA ILE A 347 -5.43 17.71 2.21
C ILE A 347 -6.33 16.57 1.73
N ILE A 348 -7.08 16.82 0.66
CA ILE A 348 -7.88 15.84 -0.02
C ILE A 348 -7.04 15.26 -1.17
N ALA A 349 -6.56 14.03 -0.98
CA ALA A 349 -5.74 13.27 -1.91
C ALA A 349 -6.42 11.94 -2.29
N SER A 350 -7.77 11.89 -2.24
CA SER A 350 -8.60 10.69 -2.40
C SER A 350 -8.58 10.11 -3.83
N GLY A 351 -7.93 10.79 -4.76
CA GLY A 351 -7.66 10.30 -6.11
C GLY A 351 -8.92 10.14 -6.96
N ALA A 352 -8.85 9.21 -7.91
CA ALA A 352 -9.95 8.89 -8.80
C ALA A 352 -9.98 7.37 -9.04
N VAL A 353 -11.15 6.82 -9.30
CA VAL A 353 -11.33 5.39 -9.59
C VAL A 353 -11.63 5.20 -11.07
N TYR A 354 -11.32 4.02 -11.62
CA TYR A 354 -11.67 3.71 -12.99
C TYR A 354 -13.18 3.65 -13.16
N ARG A 355 -13.64 4.15 -14.31
CA ARG A 355 -15.05 4.08 -14.69
C ARG A 355 -15.41 2.63 -14.96
N LYS A 356 -16.51 2.16 -14.37
CA LYS A 356 -17.08 0.85 -14.67
C LYS A 356 -17.61 0.79 -16.10
N LEU A 357 -17.69 -0.41 -16.66
CA LEU A 357 -18.38 -0.65 -17.92
C LEU A 357 -19.87 -0.32 -17.76
N SER A 358 -20.47 0.26 -18.81
CA SER A 358 -21.90 0.64 -18.79
C SER A 358 -22.77 -0.55 -19.23
N LEU A 359 -22.73 -1.65 -18.45
CA LEU A 359 -23.52 -2.86 -18.65
C LEU A 359 -24.18 -3.24 -17.32
N ASP A 360 -25.42 -3.68 -17.36
CA ASP A 360 -26.22 -3.90 -16.14
C ASP A 360 -25.69 -5.03 -15.24
N ASN A 361 -25.01 -6.01 -15.82
CA ASN A 361 -24.52 -7.19 -15.10
C ASN A 361 -23.03 -7.16 -14.72
N VAL A 362 -22.36 -6.00 -14.86
CA VAL A 362 -20.92 -5.85 -14.53
C VAL A 362 -20.61 -6.25 -13.09
N ALA A 363 -21.44 -5.78 -12.14
CA ALA A 363 -21.24 -6.03 -10.71
C ALA A 363 -21.18 -7.52 -10.36
N ARG A 364 -21.81 -8.38 -11.15
CA ARG A 364 -21.79 -9.83 -10.95
C ARG A 364 -20.43 -10.46 -11.20
N PHE A 365 -19.62 -9.85 -12.05
CA PHE A 365 -18.31 -10.37 -12.46
C PHE A 365 -17.13 -9.58 -11.89
N GLU A 366 -17.37 -8.55 -11.08
CA GLU A 366 -16.30 -7.83 -10.39
C GLU A 366 -15.55 -8.77 -9.44
N GLY A 367 -14.22 -8.89 -9.63
CA GLY A 367 -13.37 -9.86 -8.93
C GLY A 367 -13.50 -11.32 -9.42
N ALA A 368 -14.51 -11.62 -10.23
CA ALA A 368 -14.76 -12.94 -10.81
C ALA A 368 -14.68 -12.92 -12.35
N GLY A 369 -13.72 -12.19 -12.89
CA GLY A 369 -13.45 -12.04 -14.32
C GLY A 369 -13.36 -10.59 -14.80
N ILE A 370 -13.85 -9.59 -14.02
CA ILE A 370 -13.64 -8.17 -14.29
C ILE A 370 -12.74 -7.56 -13.21
N TYR A 371 -11.66 -6.93 -13.64
CA TYR A 371 -10.62 -6.35 -12.79
C TYR A 371 -10.37 -4.89 -13.15
N HIS A 372 -10.04 -4.07 -12.15
CA HIS A 372 -9.70 -2.65 -12.30
C HIS A 372 -8.20 -2.36 -12.06
N GLY A 373 -7.38 -3.39 -12.03
CA GLY A 373 -5.92 -3.38 -11.91
C GLY A 373 -5.33 -4.57 -12.66
N ALA A 374 -4.07 -4.50 -13.02
CA ALA A 374 -3.31 -5.62 -13.57
C ALA A 374 -2.06 -5.80 -12.71
N THR A 375 -2.24 -6.45 -11.56
CA THR A 375 -1.17 -6.75 -10.61
C THR A 375 -0.59 -8.15 -10.88
N PHE A 376 0.42 -8.51 -10.11
CA PHE A 376 0.97 -9.86 -10.17
C PHE A 376 -0.06 -10.93 -9.81
N VAL A 377 -1.00 -10.64 -8.90
CA VAL A 377 -2.01 -11.60 -8.45
C VAL A 377 -2.94 -11.95 -9.61
N GLU A 378 -3.53 -10.95 -10.28
CA GLU A 378 -4.41 -11.18 -11.42
C GLU A 378 -3.68 -11.81 -12.61
N SER A 379 -2.40 -11.48 -12.84
CA SER A 379 -1.63 -12.08 -13.93
C SER A 379 -1.40 -13.58 -13.76
N GLN A 380 -1.41 -14.07 -12.52
CA GLN A 380 -1.33 -15.52 -12.25
C GLN A 380 -2.65 -16.24 -12.58
N LEU A 381 -3.81 -15.55 -12.40
CA LEU A 381 -5.12 -16.10 -12.69
C LEU A 381 -5.36 -16.32 -14.19
N CYS A 382 -4.73 -15.52 -15.05
CA CYS A 382 -4.95 -15.53 -16.50
C CYS A 382 -3.73 -16.05 -17.31
N ARG A 383 -2.86 -16.83 -16.66
CA ARG A 383 -1.70 -17.41 -17.33
C ARG A 383 -2.14 -18.34 -18.47
N ASP A 384 -1.51 -18.15 -19.65
CA ASP A 384 -1.76 -18.92 -20.88
C ASP A 384 -3.20 -18.81 -21.43
N GLU A 385 -4.01 -17.86 -20.92
CA GLU A 385 -5.36 -17.55 -21.41
C GLU A 385 -5.40 -16.29 -22.32
N GLU A 386 -6.49 -16.16 -23.10
CA GLU A 386 -6.79 -14.91 -23.80
C GLU A 386 -7.44 -13.93 -22.82
N VAL A 387 -6.98 -12.68 -22.84
CA VAL A 387 -7.50 -11.64 -21.94
C VAL A 387 -7.90 -10.38 -22.71
N ILE A 388 -8.78 -9.57 -22.12
CA ILE A 388 -9.17 -8.27 -22.67
C ILE A 388 -8.63 -7.15 -21.77
N VAL A 389 -8.06 -6.10 -22.38
CA VAL A 389 -7.76 -4.82 -21.74
C VAL A 389 -8.60 -3.73 -22.37
N VAL A 390 -9.47 -3.08 -21.60
CA VAL A 390 -10.33 -1.99 -22.07
C VAL A 390 -9.73 -0.64 -21.70
N GLY A 391 -9.36 0.15 -22.68
CA GLY A 391 -8.84 1.50 -22.49
C GLY A 391 -7.76 1.87 -23.49
N GLY A 392 -7.53 3.17 -23.68
CA GLY A 392 -6.54 3.72 -24.62
C GLY A 392 -5.50 4.63 -23.98
N GLY A 393 -5.46 4.72 -22.64
CA GLY A 393 -4.47 5.53 -21.90
C GLY A 393 -3.23 4.76 -21.46
N ASN A 394 -2.30 5.45 -20.80
CA ASN A 394 -1.05 4.84 -20.32
C ASN A 394 -1.27 3.62 -19.42
N SER A 395 -2.25 3.66 -18.51
CA SER A 395 -2.56 2.52 -17.63
C SER A 395 -2.95 1.27 -18.43
N ALA A 396 -3.80 1.43 -19.44
CA ALA A 396 -4.20 0.32 -20.32
C ALA A 396 -3.03 -0.22 -21.13
N GLY A 397 -2.17 0.66 -21.66
CA GLY A 397 -0.95 0.25 -22.37
C GLY A 397 0.04 -0.50 -21.49
N GLN A 398 0.25 -0.05 -20.26
CA GLN A 398 1.11 -0.74 -19.28
C GLN A 398 0.54 -2.10 -18.91
N ALA A 399 -0.77 -2.18 -18.63
CA ALA A 399 -1.45 -3.43 -18.34
C ALA A 399 -1.34 -4.43 -19.51
N ALA A 400 -1.60 -3.97 -20.74
CA ALA A 400 -1.50 -4.82 -21.93
C ALA A 400 -0.09 -5.39 -22.13
N VAL A 401 0.95 -4.55 -22.01
CA VAL A 401 2.36 -4.98 -22.14
C VAL A 401 2.76 -5.95 -21.01
N PHE A 402 2.25 -5.73 -19.80
CA PHE A 402 2.52 -6.59 -18.65
C PHE A 402 1.85 -7.97 -18.82
N LEU A 403 0.56 -7.98 -19.10
CA LEU A 403 -0.20 -9.23 -19.27
C LEU A 403 0.29 -10.05 -20.47
N ALA A 404 0.74 -9.41 -21.54
CA ALA A 404 1.30 -10.08 -22.71
C ALA A 404 2.56 -10.91 -22.41
N GLN A 405 3.17 -10.80 -21.22
CA GLN A 405 4.30 -11.62 -20.79
C GLN A 405 3.88 -13.03 -20.36
N THR A 406 2.63 -13.19 -19.92
CA THR A 406 2.14 -14.45 -19.33
C THR A 406 0.85 -14.97 -19.98
N SER A 407 0.07 -14.10 -20.62
CA SER A 407 -1.17 -14.47 -21.31
C SER A 407 -0.89 -14.93 -22.75
N LYS A 408 -1.75 -15.78 -23.26
CA LYS A 408 -1.69 -16.28 -24.65
C LYS A 408 -1.90 -15.15 -25.68
N CYS A 409 -2.86 -14.27 -25.41
CA CYS A 409 -3.17 -13.09 -26.23
C CYS A 409 -3.86 -12.02 -25.40
N VAL A 410 -3.53 -10.76 -25.65
CA VAL A 410 -4.18 -9.59 -25.04
C VAL A 410 -4.96 -8.83 -26.10
N HIS A 411 -6.30 -8.88 -26.06
CA HIS A 411 -7.16 -8.06 -26.89
C HIS A 411 -7.31 -6.67 -26.27
N MET A 412 -6.63 -5.67 -26.83
CA MET A 412 -6.71 -4.30 -26.35
C MET A 412 -7.86 -3.53 -27.05
N LEU A 413 -8.98 -3.33 -26.34
CA LEU A 413 -10.17 -2.68 -26.88
C LEU A 413 -10.17 -1.18 -26.59
N VAL A 414 -10.18 -0.36 -27.65
CA VAL A 414 -10.07 1.10 -27.56
C VAL A 414 -11.26 1.76 -28.29
N ARG A 415 -12.01 2.61 -27.59
CA ARG A 415 -13.20 3.28 -28.17
C ARG A 415 -12.88 4.32 -29.25
N SER A 416 -11.69 4.94 -29.19
CA SER A 416 -11.20 5.90 -30.17
C SER A 416 -10.57 5.20 -31.37
N SER A 417 -10.33 5.98 -32.43
CA SER A 417 -9.69 5.50 -33.67
C SER A 417 -8.17 5.21 -33.53
N GLY A 418 -7.58 5.50 -32.37
CA GLY A 418 -6.15 5.26 -32.11
C GLY A 418 -5.74 5.61 -30.68
N LEU A 419 -4.45 5.43 -30.38
CA LEU A 419 -3.85 5.61 -29.07
C LEU A 419 -3.17 6.98 -28.87
N ALA A 420 -2.87 7.70 -29.95
CA ALA A 420 -1.97 8.87 -29.92
C ALA A 420 -2.47 10.03 -29.05
N ALA A 421 -3.78 10.17 -28.86
CA ALA A 421 -4.38 11.25 -28.07
C ALA A 421 -4.24 11.07 -26.55
N SER A 422 -4.00 9.85 -26.07
CA SER A 422 -4.08 9.52 -24.62
C SER A 422 -2.96 8.63 -24.10
N MET A 423 -2.08 8.12 -24.98
CA MET A 423 -0.99 7.22 -24.61
C MET A 423 0.38 7.78 -25.00
N SER A 424 1.36 7.58 -24.14
CA SER A 424 2.77 7.95 -24.40
C SER A 424 3.35 7.17 -25.58
N ARG A 425 4.12 7.83 -26.44
CA ARG A 425 4.61 7.27 -27.69
C ARG A 425 5.46 6.00 -27.51
N TYR A 426 6.21 5.89 -26.42
CA TYR A 426 6.99 4.67 -26.13
C TYR A 426 6.09 3.45 -25.87
N LEU A 427 4.96 3.63 -25.18
CA LEU A 427 3.98 2.57 -24.95
C LEU A 427 3.26 2.17 -26.24
N ILE A 428 2.85 3.15 -27.05
CA ILE A 428 2.26 2.88 -28.37
C ILE A 428 3.17 1.95 -29.19
N ARG A 429 4.46 2.30 -29.27
CA ARG A 429 5.44 1.47 -29.98
C ARG A 429 5.58 0.06 -29.41
N ARG A 430 5.47 -0.11 -28.08
CA ARG A 430 5.51 -1.43 -27.45
C ARG A 430 4.26 -2.24 -27.73
N VAL A 431 3.09 -1.63 -27.67
CA VAL A 431 1.82 -2.28 -28.00
C VAL A 431 1.84 -2.73 -29.47
N GLU A 432 2.21 -1.84 -30.39
CA GLU A 432 2.22 -2.13 -31.85
C GLU A 432 3.26 -3.20 -32.24
N LYS A 433 4.39 -3.29 -31.53
CA LYS A 433 5.47 -4.26 -31.82
C LYS A 433 5.29 -5.62 -31.14
N ASN A 434 4.36 -5.74 -30.20
CA ASN A 434 4.16 -6.98 -29.47
C ASN A 434 3.13 -7.86 -30.17
N SER A 435 3.56 -8.98 -30.72
CA SER A 435 2.70 -9.93 -31.45
C SER A 435 1.63 -10.61 -30.58
N SER A 436 1.79 -10.61 -29.25
CA SER A 436 0.80 -11.12 -28.32
C SER A 436 -0.28 -10.09 -27.96
N ILE A 437 -0.23 -8.85 -28.52
CA ILE A 437 -1.25 -7.82 -28.31
C ILE A 437 -2.01 -7.58 -29.61
N ASP A 438 -3.32 -7.87 -29.59
CA ASP A 438 -4.26 -7.58 -30.66
C ASP A 438 -4.97 -6.24 -30.37
N LEU A 439 -4.50 -5.16 -31.01
CA LEU A 439 -5.06 -3.81 -30.84
C LEU A 439 -6.32 -3.63 -31.68
N ARG A 440 -7.46 -3.42 -31.06
CA ARG A 440 -8.76 -3.17 -31.67
C ARG A 440 -9.27 -1.78 -31.34
N THR A 441 -9.10 -0.88 -32.28
CA THR A 441 -9.64 0.50 -32.20
C THR A 441 -11.14 0.52 -32.51
N CYS A 442 -11.81 1.62 -32.16
CA CYS A 442 -13.25 1.81 -32.37
C CYS A 442 -14.13 0.69 -31.79
N THR A 443 -13.63 -0.06 -30.81
CA THR A 443 -14.25 -1.28 -30.28
C THR A 443 -14.72 -1.08 -28.85
N GLU A 444 -15.90 -1.61 -28.52
CA GLU A 444 -16.48 -1.58 -27.17
C GLU A 444 -17.11 -2.93 -26.80
N ILE A 445 -17.07 -3.28 -25.51
CA ILE A 445 -17.80 -4.43 -24.98
C ILE A 445 -19.28 -4.09 -24.90
N ILE A 446 -20.12 -5.00 -25.39
CA ILE A 446 -21.58 -4.88 -25.41
C ILE A 446 -22.30 -6.01 -24.67
N GLY A 447 -21.60 -7.09 -24.28
CA GLY A 447 -22.20 -8.22 -23.57
C GLY A 447 -21.18 -8.98 -22.74
N LEU A 448 -21.65 -9.46 -21.57
CA LEU A 448 -20.92 -10.28 -20.63
C LEU A 448 -21.80 -11.47 -20.25
N GLU A 449 -21.27 -12.69 -20.30
CA GLU A 449 -22.02 -13.91 -19.99
C GLU A 449 -21.19 -14.83 -19.09
N GLY A 450 -21.87 -15.56 -18.20
CA GLY A 450 -21.30 -16.55 -17.31
C GLY A 450 -22.22 -16.86 -16.14
N LYS A 451 -21.89 -17.89 -15.36
CA LYS A 451 -22.66 -18.29 -14.17
C LYS A 451 -22.06 -17.72 -12.88
N ASN A 452 -21.00 -18.32 -12.39
CA ASN A 452 -20.32 -17.89 -11.15
C ASN A 452 -19.13 -16.96 -11.45
N HIS A 453 -18.59 -17.01 -12.64
CA HIS A 453 -17.50 -16.19 -13.16
C HIS A 453 -17.80 -15.80 -14.60
N LEU A 454 -17.04 -14.85 -15.14
CA LEU A 454 -17.12 -14.48 -16.55
C LEU A 454 -16.68 -15.65 -17.42
N GLU A 455 -17.44 -15.99 -18.45
CA GLU A 455 -17.16 -17.10 -19.37
C GLU A 455 -17.03 -16.63 -20.82
N ARG A 456 -17.84 -15.62 -21.22
CA ARG A 456 -17.85 -15.10 -22.59
C ARG A 456 -18.03 -13.61 -22.60
N VAL A 457 -17.39 -12.96 -23.58
CA VAL A 457 -17.46 -11.52 -23.82
C VAL A 457 -17.84 -11.27 -25.27
N THR A 458 -18.81 -10.36 -25.48
CA THR A 458 -19.19 -9.87 -26.79
C THR A 458 -18.77 -8.42 -26.93
N TRP A 459 -18.06 -8.10 -28.01
CA TRP A 459 -17.71 -6.73 -28.37
C TRP A 459 -18.20 -6.36 -29.76
N ARG A 460 -18.25 -5.06 -30.03
CA ARG A 460 -18.68 -4.48 -31.30
C ARG A 460 -17.68 -3.48 -31.81
N ASP A 461 -17.31 -3.60 -33.06
CA ASP A 461 -16.64 -2.56 -33.84
C ASP A 461 -17.67 -1.49 -34.23
N LYS A 462 -17.46 -0.25 -33.80
CA LYS A 462 -18.38 0.87 -34.05
C LYS A 462 -18.37 1.39 -35.50
N GLN A 463 -17.31 1.17 -36.25
CA GLN A 463 -17.16 1.60 -37.62
C GLN A 463 -17.91 0.65 -38.58
N THR A 464 -17.73 -0.64 -38.35
CA THR A 464 -18.31 -1.66 -39.25
C THR A 464 -19.63 -2.22 -38.72
N GLY A 465 -19.98 -1.99 -37.46
CA GLY A 465 -21.12 -2.59 -36.78
C GLY A 465 -20.95 -4.09 -36.48
N LYS A 466 -19.83 -4.68 -36.87
CA LYS A 466 -19.56 -6.11 -36.68
C LYS A 466 -19.42 -6.45 -35.20
N THR A 467 -20.09 -7.55 -34.79
CA THR A 467 -19.99 -8.12 -33.45
C THR A 467 -19.16 -9.40 -33.44
N GLU A 468 -18.43 -9.62 -32.36
CA GLU A 468 -17.66 -10.84 -32.14
C GLU A 468 -17.86 -11.29 -30.70
N THR A 469 -18.13 -12.60 -30.50
CA THR A 469 -18.23 -13.21 -29.18
C THR A 469 -17.09 -14.21 -29.00
N ARG A 470 -16.39 -14.14 -27.85
CA ARG A 470 -15.30 -15.06 -27.51
C ARG A 470 -15.45 -15.65 -26.12
N GLU A 471 -14.92 -16.83 -25.92
CA GLU A 471 -14.74 -17.46 -24.61
C GLU A 471 -13.53 -16.85 -23.92
N ILE A 472 -13.75 -15.74 -23.22
CA ILE A 472 -12.72 -15.00 -22.47
C ILE A 472 -13.25 -14.77 -21.06
N ARG A 473 -12.43 -15.12 -20.08
CA ARG A 473 -12.75 -15.09 -18.65
C ARG A 473 -12.22 -13.86 -17.92
N HIS A 474 -11.29 -13.12 -18.52
CA HIS A 474 -10.55 -12.05 -17.83
C HIS A 474 -10.59 -10.75 -18.62
N VAL A 475 -11.20 -9.72 -18.03
CA VAL A 475 -11.36 -8.37 -18.59
C VAL A 475 -10.78 -7.35 -17.61
N PHE A 476 -9.78 -6.59 -18.05
CA PHE A 476 -9.12 -5.53 -17.31
C PHE A 476 -9.63 -4.17 -17.77
N VAL A 477 -10.37 -3.47 -16.89
CA VAL A 477 -11.04 -2.19 -17.24
C VAL A 477 -10.19 -1.01 -16.77
N MET A 478 -9.57 -0.31 -17.73
CA MET A 478 -8.72 0.86 -17.51
C MET A 478 -9.27 2.10 -18.25
N ALA A 479 -10.60 2.25 -18.28
CA ALA A 479 -11.30 3.24 -19.11
C ALA A 479 -11.78 4.44 -18.32
N GLY A 480 -11.07 5.57 -18.46
CA GLY A 480 -11.46 6.85 -17.85
C GLY A 480 -11.33 6.86 -16.33
N ALA A 481 -11.60 8.01 -15.71
CA ALA A 481 -11.52 8.17 -14.26
C ALA A 481 -12.72 8.98 -13.75
N VAL A 482 -13.20 8.64 -12.56
CA VAL A 482 -14.22 9.36 -11.80
C VAL A 482 -13.57 9.79 -10.47
N PRO A 483 -13.64 11.08 -10.09
CA PRO A 483 -13.01 11.54 -8.84
C PRO A 483 -13.70 10.94 -7.61
N SER A 484 -12.91 10.61 -6.59
CA SER A 484 -13.40 10.11 -5.31
C SER A 484 -13.78 11.28 -4.38
N SER A 485 -14.76 12.09 -4.81
CA SER A 485 -15.17 13.37 -4.17
C SER A 485 -16.59 13.38 -3.62
N ARG A 486 -17.41 12.35 -3.86
CA ARG A 486 -18.85 12.34 -3.45
C ARG A 486 -19.10 12.57 -1.96
N TRP A 487 -18.16 12.16 -1.10
CA TRP A 487 -18.23 12.34 0.34
C TRP A 487 -18.06 13.81 0.80
N LEU A 488 -17.73 14.70 -0.16
CA LEU A 488 -17.53 16.15 0.04
C LEU A 488 -18.73 16.98 -0.39
N ASP A 489 -19.84 16.35 -0.77
CA ASP A 489 -21.03 17.06 -1.25
C ASP A 489 -21.49 18.12 -0.24
N GLY A 490 -21.70 19.34 -0.74
CA GLY A 490 -22.12 20.51 0.06
C GLY A 490 -21.00 21.24 0.79
N CYS A 491 -19.76 20.70 0.86
CA CYS A 491 -18.65 21.36 1.54
C CYS A 491 -17.83 22.27 0.62
N MET A 492 -17.65 21.92 -0.64
CA MET A 492 -16.78 22.66 -1.55
C MET A 492 -17.23 22.59 -3.00
N LEU A 493 -16.67 23.46 -3.83
CA LEU A 493 -17.03 23.55 -5.25
C LEU A 493 -16.35 22.45 -6.06
N LEU A 494 -17.17 21.76 -6.85
CA LEU A 494 -16.77 20.74 -7.82
C LEU A 494 -17.01 21.25 -9.24
N ASP A 495 -16.27 20.72 -10.21
CA ASP A 495 -16.58 20.92 -11.63
C ASP A 495 -17.76 20.02 -12.06
N THR A 496 -18.21 20.17 -13.31
CA THR A 496 -19.35 19.41 -13.88
C THR A 496 -19.10 17.88 -13.94
N LYS A 497 -17.86 17.43 -13.74
CA LYS A 497 -17.45 16.01 -13.70
C LYS A 497 -17.21 15.51 -12.28
N GLY A 498 -17.37 16.38 -11.27
CA GLY A 498 -17.17 16.08 -9.87
C GLY A 498 -15.73 16.26 -9.36
N PHE A 499 -14.80 16.80 -10.16
CA PHE A 499 -13.45 17.11 -9.68
C PHE A 499 -13.44 18.39 -8.84
N ILE A 500 -12.58 18.45 -7.82
CA ILE A 500 -12.49 19.58 -6.90
C ILE A 500 -11.81 20.76 -7.59
N LYS A 501 -12.47 21.93 -7.58
CA LYS A 501 -11.90 23.20 -8.06
C LYS A 501 -10.93 23.76 -7.04
N THR A 502 -9.76 24.26 -7.50
CA THR A 502 -8.73 24.82 -6.63
C THR A 502 -8.11 26.08 -7.22
N GLY A 503 -7.62 26.95 -6.37
CA GLY A 503 -6.81 28.11 -6.77
C GLY A 503 -7.39 28.88 -7.94
N THR A 504 -6.73 28.84 -9.07
CA THR A 504 -7.11 29.56 -10.29
C THR A 504 -8.35 28.99 -11.00
N ASP A 505 -8.83 27.80 -10.65
CA ASP A 505 -10.07 27.25 -11.17
C ASP A 505 -11.31 27.87 -10.50
N LEU A 506 -11.12 28.60 -9.40
CA LEU A 506 -12.14 29.30 -8.64
C LEU A 506 -12.30 30.73 -9.19
N SER A 507 -13.44 31.03 -9.79
CA SER A 507 -13.75 32.39 -10.22
C SER A 507 -14.12 33.29 -9.04
N ARG A 508 -14.19 34.62 -9.27
CA ARG A 508 -14.68 35.57 -8.25
C ARG A 508 -16.12 35.28 -7.86
N ASP A 509 -16.94 34.88 -8.82
CA ASP A 509 -18.33 34.54 -8.58
C ASP A 509 -18.44 33.25 -7.74
N ASP A 510 -17.60 32.26 -8.00
CA ASP A 510 -17.48 31.05 -7.18
C ASP A 510 -17.15 31.39 -5.71
N LEU A 511 -16.16 32.25 -5.49
CA LEU A 511 -15.74 32.67 -4.13
C LEU A 511 -16.82 33.49 -3.42
N THR A 512 -17.52 34.35 -4.16
CA THR A 512 -18.65 35.11 -3.63
C THR A 512 -19.81 34.19 -3.23
N ALA A 513 -20.13 33.23 -4.08
CA ALA A 513 -21.22 32.27 -3.84
C ALA A 513 -20.95 31.35 -2.64
N THR A 514 -19.70 31.01 -2.36
CA THR A 514 -19.30 30.19 -1.20
C THR A 514 -19.06 31.02 0.07
N GLY A 515 -19.12 32.37 -0.03
CA GLY A 515 -18.86 33.24 1.11
C GLY A 515 -17.41 33.16 1.61
N TRP A 516 -16.42 33.12 0.69
CA TRP A 516 -15.00 33.05 1.03
C TRP A 516 -14.62 34.06 2.13
N PRO A 517 -14.23 33.60 3.35
CA PRO A 517 -14.22 34.45 4.54
C PRO A 517 -12.92 35.24 4.74
N VAL A 518 -11.87 34.98 3.94
CA VAL A 518 -10.55 35.60 4.11
C VAL A 518 -10.27 36.63 3.01
N THR A 519 -9.45 37.63 3.33
CA THR A 519 -9.15 38.73 2.40
C THR A 519 -8.22 38.34 1.26
N ARG A 520 -7.40 37.31 1.44
CA ARG A 520 -6.52 36.79 0.40
C ARG A 520 -7.28 35.91 -0.61
N SER A 521 -6.73 35.76 -1.78
CA SER A 521 -7.18 34.73 -2.72
C SER A 521 -6.79 33.34 -2.25
N PRO A 522 -7.51 32.28 -2.68
CA PRO A 522 -7.09 30.90 -2.43
C PRO A 522 -5.68 30.63 -2.95
N HIS A 523 -4.89 29.86 -2.21
CA HIS A 523 -3.60 29.37 -2.69
C HIS A 523 -3.79 28.42 -3.89
N LEU A 524 -2.72 28.13 -4.63
CA LEU A 524 -2.75 27.38 -5.89
C LEU A 524 -3.58 26.08 -5.83
N LEU A 525 -3.47 25.34 -4.74
CA LEU A 525 -4.14 24.04 -4.54
C LEU A 525 -5.22 24.09 -3.44
N GLU A 526 -5.52 25.28 -2.92
CA GLU A 526 -6.56 25.48 -1.92
C GLU A 526 -7.93 25.45 -2.58
N THR A 527 -8.88 24.80 -1.93
CA THR A 527 -10.27 24.68 -2.39
C THR A 527 -11.07 25.95 -2.09
N SER A 528 -12.39 25.91 -2.27
CA SER A 528 -13.30 26.99 -1.84
C SER A 528 -13.49 27.07 -0.31
N LEU A 529 -12.74 26.26 0.47
CA LEU A 529 -12.68 26.31 1.93
C LEU A 529 -11.26 26.68 2.38
N PRO A 530 -11.07 27.72 3.20
CA PRO A 530 -9.75 28.10 3.71
C PRO A 530 -9.09 26.96 4.49
N GLY A 531 -7.82 26.69 4.21
CA GLY A 531 -7.06 25.63 4.89
C GLY A 531 -7.42 24.19 4.45
N VAL A 532 -8.27 24.04 3.45
CA VAL A 532 -8.58 22.75 2.83
C VAL A 532 -8.03 22.72 1.41
N PHE A 533 -7.14 21.79 1.13
CA PHE A 533 -6.44 21.64 -0.14
C PHE A 533 -6.87 20.39 -0.87
N ALA A 534 -6.77 20.38 -2.20
CA ALA A 534 -6.96 19.18 -3.02
C ALA A 534 -5.77 18.96 -3.93
N VAL A 535 -5.28 17.71 -3.99
CA VAL A 535 -4.08 17.32 -4.73
C VAL A 535 -4.26 15.98 -5.47
N GLY A 536 -3.53 15.81 -6.56
CA GLY A 536 -3.57 14.60 -7.36
C GLY A 536 -4.86 14.47 -8.18
N ASP A 537 -5.23 13.24 -8.47
CA ASP A 537 -6.24 12.90 -9.47
C ASP A 537 -7.67 13.31 -9.12
N VAL A 538 -7.95 13.69 -7.87
CA VAL A 538 -9.26 14.21 -7.42
C VAL A 538 -9.48 15.66 -7.84
N ARG A 539 -8.39 16.40 -8.13
CA ARG A 539 -8.42 17.82 -8.48
C ARG A 539 -8.82 18.04 -9.96
N ALA A 540 -9.58 19.11 -10.22
CA ALA A 540 -9.86 19.58 -11.56
C ALA A 540 -8.56 19.96 -12.31
N ALA A 541 -8.57 19.81 -13.62
CA ALA A 541 -7.43 20.12 -14.50
C ALA A 541 -6.08 19.47 -14.15
N ASN A 542 -6.06 18.46 -13.26
CA ASN A 542 -4.84 17.75 -12.90
C ASN A 542 -4.27 16.92 -14.07
N VAL A 543 -2.95 16.93 -14.22
CA VAL A 543 -2.23 16.04 -15.14
C VAL A 543 -2.01 14.69 -14.46
N LYS A 544 -2.80 13.68 -14.81
CA LYS A 544 -2.80 12.34 -14.20
C LYS A 544 -1.49 11.60 -14.40
N ARG A 545 -0.50 11.95 -13.58
CA ARG A 545 0.85 11.35 -13.53
C ARG A 545 1.35 11.31 -12.10
N VAL A 546 2.13 10.28 -11.76
CA VAL A 546 2.75 10.15 -10.44
C VAL A 546 3.58 11.39 -10.09
N ALA A 547 4.41 11.89 -11.02
CA ALA A 547 5.24 13.07 -10.79
C ALA A 547 4.42 14.34 -10.47
N SER A 548 3.30 14.56 -11.20
CA SER A 548 2.40 15.69 -10.95
C SER A 548 1.75 15.59 -9.57
N ALA A 549 1.27 14.39 -9.22
CA ALA A 549 0.66 14.13 -7.92
C ALA A 549 1.64 14.38 -6.76
N VAL A 550 2.90 13.91 -6.89
CA VAL A 550 3.97 14.14 -5.90
C VAL A 550 4.27 15.64 -5.76
N GLY A 551 4.41 16.35 -6.89
CA GLY A 551 4.66 17.80 -6.89
C GLY A 551 3.52 18.60 -6.23
N GLU A 552 2.27 18.25 -6.52
CA GLU A 552 1.12 18.90 -5.89
C GLU A 552 1.07 18.67 -4.37
N GLY A 553 1.37 17.45 -3.90
CA GLY A 553 1.46 17.16 -2.46
C GLY A 553 2.49 18.03 -1.75
N SER A 554 3.67 18.20 -2.34
CA SER A 554 4.72 19.07 -1.83
C SER A 554 4.31 20.55 -1.80
N ILE A 555 3.74 21.08 -2.89
CA ILE A 555 3.31 22.48 -3.00
C ILE A 555 2.21 22.80 -1.97
N ALA A 556 1.26 21.88 -1.74
CA ALA A 556 0.20 22.08 -0.77
C ALA A 556 0.74 22.26 0.65
N VAL A 557 1.77 21.52 1.05
CA VAL A 557 2.40 21.64 2.37
C VAL A 557 3.00 23.04 2.57
N ALA A 558 3.70 23.57 1.58
CA ALA A 558 4.23 24.93 1.66
C ALA A 558 3.14 25.99 1.90
N SER A 559 1.96 25.83 1.29
CA SER A 559 0.80 26.70 1.52
C SER A 559 0.15 26.48 2.88
N ILE A 560 0.14 25.25 3.40
CA ILE A 560 -0.38 24.93 4.73
C ILE A 560 0.40 25.63 5.82
N HIS A 561 1.73 25.69 5.72
CA HIS A 561 2.54 26.47 6.66
C HIS A 561 2.17 27.97 6.70
N GLN A 562 1.71 28.53 5.59
CA GLN A 562 1.22 29.92 5.56
C GLN A 562 -0.11 30.03 6.28
N VAL A 563 -1.06 29.15 5.97
CA VAL A 563 -2.40 29.12 6.60
C VAL A 563 -2.32 28.90 8.12
N LEU A 564 -1.43 28.03 8.59
CA LEU A 564 -1.28 27.74 10.03
C LEU A 564 -0.71 28.92 10.83
N ARG A 565 -0.12 29.93 10.16
CA ARG A 565 0.38 31.16 10.77
C ARG A 565 -0.66 32.31 10.76
N GLU A 566 -1.70 32.20 9.92
CA GLU A 566 -2.83 33.14 9.90
C GLU A 566 -3.72 32.98 11.12
#